data_14a0239360febcae95983161552fad43
#
_entry.id   14a0239360febcae95983161552fad43
#
_cell.length_a   1.000
_cell.length_b   1.000
_cell.length_c   1.000
_cell.angle_alpha   90.00
_cell.angle_beta   90.00
_cell.angle_gamma   90.00
#
_symmetry.space_group_name_H-M   'P 1'
#
loop_
_entity.id
_entity.type
_entity.pdbx_description
1 polymer ?
#
loop_
_entity_poly.entity_id
_entity_poly.type
_entity_poly.pdbx_seq_one_letter_code
_entity_poly.pdbx_strand_id
1 'polypeptide(L)'
;HQLGLYGEDNLKIIPLGPCAQNYQDMRPFGNPENPAGMPGTRGMHLPLADRLLDLIPEDYDILVLPCAYGGVGFTVGEQGSYDSVTLRPSQGRLRWGKESPFYFAMRDRIQYCLNLNPENRFLGAVWMQGEFDYENGAAQMAGFDAMTEDFLNFFAKAYPGRVYKGDWNRGVWYDVETVAYWYGVG
;
A
#
# COMPACT_ATOMS: atom_id res chain seq x y z
N HIS A 1 -6.68 10.13 -9.66
CA HIS A 1 -7.44 8.87 -9.71
C HIS A 1 -7.02 7.92 -8.61
N GLN A 2 -7.85 6.94 -8.29
CA GLN A 2 -7.53 5.83 -7.40
C GLN A 2 -8.03 4.49 -7.94
N LEU A 3 -7.42 3.39 -7.51
CA LEU A 3 -7.95 2.06 -7.74
C LEU A 3 -9.11 1.81 -6.78
N GLY A 4 -10.26 1.43 -7.31
CA GLY A 4 -11.40 0.96 -6.53
C GLY A 4 -11.12 -0.42 -5.94
N LEU A 5 -11.44 -0.61 -4.66
CA LEU A 5 -11.05 -1.79 -3.89
C LEU A 5 -12.16 -2.81 -3.71
N TYR A 6 -13.42 -2.38 -3.78
CA TYR A 6 -14.56 -3.25 -3.50
C TYR A 6 -15.86 -2.72 -4.10
N GLY A 7 -16.93 -3.51 -4.02
CA GLY A 7 -18.25 -3.19 -4.55
C GLY A 7 -18.25 -3.07 -6.06
N GLU A 8 -19.09 -2.21 -6.57
CA GLU A 8 -19.19 -1.95 -8.01
C GLU A 8 -17.94 -1.29 -8.60
N ASP A 9 -17.15 -0.64 -7.76
CA ASP A 9 -15.91 0.04 -8.15
C ASP A 9 -14.69 -0.89 -8.14
N ASN A 10 -14.84 -2.14 -7.71
CA ASN A 10 -13.72 -3.07 -7.62
C ASN A 10 -12.96 -3.17 -8.94
N LEU A 11 -11.66 -2.95 -8.88
CA LEU A 11 -10.73 -2.93 -10.03
C LEU A 11 -10.99 -1.85 -11.08
N LYS A 12 -11.89 -0.92 -10.83
CA LYS A 12 -12.05 0.27 -11.70
C LYS A 12 -11.12 1.39 -11.27
N ILE A 13 -10.79 2.25 -12.22
CA ILE A 13 -10.13 3.51 -11.94
C ILE A 13 -11.22 4.54 -11.68
N ILE A 14 -11.30 5.03 -10.47
CA ILE A 14 -12.31 6.00 -10.02
C ILE A 14 -11.67 7.34 -9.66
N PRO A 15 -12.44 8.43 -9.62
CA PRO A 15 -11.93 9.71 -9.15
C PRO A 15 -11.39 9.60 -7.72
N LEU A 16 -10.23 10.18 -7.48
CA LEU A 16 -9.69 10.32 -6.13
C LEU A 16 -10.55 11.33 -5.36
N GLY A 17 -11.00 10.94 -4.19
CA GLY A 17 -11.82 11.80 -3.34
C GLY A 17 -11.57 11.56 -1.86
N PRO A 18 -11.89 12.52 -1.00
CA PRO A 18 -11.83 12.32 0.44
C PRO A 18 -12.90 11.29 0.84
N CYS A 19 -12.52 10.22 1.49
CA CYS A 19 -13.42 9.19 1.97
C CYS A 19 -14.17 8.41 0.87
N ALA A 20 -13.65 8.32 -0.34
CA ALA A 20 -14.33 7.59 -1.41
C ALA A 20 -14.53 6.10 -1.05
N GLN A 21 -13.52 5.50 -0.42
CA GLN A 21 -13.59 4.11 0.07
C GLN A 21 -12.82 3.97 1.39
N ASN A 22 -13.00 2.86 2.09
CA ASN A 22 -12.18 2.52 3.25
C ASN A 22 -10.84 1.96 2.78
N TYR A 23 -9.76 2.70 2.97
CA TYR A 23 -8.42 2.29 2.56
C TYR A 23 -7.78 1.25 3.49
N GLN A 24 -8.32 1.06 4.67
CA GLN A 24 -7.87 0.03 5.60
C GLN A 24 -8.49 -1.33 5.28
N ASP A 25 -8.56 -1.68 4.01
CA ASP A 25 -9.09 -2.95 3.54
C ASP A 25 -8.07 -3.67 2.67
N MET A 26 -7.40 -4.65 3.25
CA MET A 26 -6.40 -5.50 2.59
C MET A 26 -6.92 -6.91 2.38
N ARG A 27 -8.15 -7.07 1.93
CA ARG A 27 -8.66 -8.37 1.47
C ARG A 27 -7.91 -8.87 0.25
N PRO A 28 -8.04 -10.15 -0.11
CA PRO A 28 -7.42 -10.68 -1.32
C PRO A 28 -7.70 -9.81 -2.53
N PHE A 29 -6.71 -9.62 -3.36
CA PHE A 29 -6.84 -8.82 -4.57
C PHE A 29 -8.00 -9.31 -5.44
N GLY A 30 -8.78 -8.35 -5.94
CA GLY A 30 -9.92 -8.63 -6.81
C GLY A 30 -11.20 -9.10 -6.10
N ASN A 31 -11.20 -9.23 -4.77
CA ASN A 31 -12.41 -9.54 -4.03
C ASN A 31 -13.39 -8.36 -4.03
N PRO A 32 -14.58 -8.46 -4.68
CA PRO A 32 -15.52 -7.36 -4.79
C PRO A 32 -16.40 -7.16 -3.55
N GLU A 33 -16.28 -8.00 -2.52
CA GLU A 33 -17.14 -7.90 -1.35
C GLU A 33 -17.01 -6.52 -0.69
N ASN A 34 -18.13 -5.85 -0.48
CA ASN A 34 -18.14 -4.57 0.23
C ASN A 34 -18.06 -4.83 1.74
N PRO A 35 -17.10 -4.22 2.47
CA PRO A 35 -17.07 -4.28 3.91
C PRO A 35 -18.24 -3.47 4.49
N ALA A 36 -19.39 -4.12 4.67
CA ALA A 36 -20.63 -3.48 5.11
C ALA A 36 -20.41 -2.63 6.37
N GLY A 37 -20.91 -1.40 6.34
CA GLY A 37 -20.85 -0.47 7.46
C GLY A 37 -19.51 0.22 7.70
N MET A 38 -18.52 0.02 6.84
CA MET A 38 -17.24 0.72 6.96
C MET A 38 -17.30 2.08 6.24
N PRO A 39 -17.16 3.18 6.96
CA PRO A 39 -17.08 4.49 6.33
C PRO A 39 -15.78 4.60 5.52
N GLY A 40 -15.79 5.47 4.53
CA GLY A 40 -14.57 5.84 3.81
C GLY A 40 -13.51 6.43 4.74
N THR A 41 -12.25 6.29 4.37
CA THR A 41 -11.12 6.76 5.17
C THR A 41 -10.58 8.08 4.63
N ARG A 42 -10.32 9.03 5.52
CA ARG A 42 -9.57 10.25 5.20
C ARG A 42 -8.08 10.01 5.47
N GLY A 43 -7.24 10.45 4.54
CA GLY A 43 -5.80 10.32 4.68
C GLY A 43 -5.07 11.38 3.85
N MET A 44 -3.75 11.25 3.80
CA MET A 44 -2.88 12.18 3.06
C MET A 44 -2.96 12.02 1.54
N HIS A 45 -3.62 11.00 1.04
CA HIS A 45 -3.61 10.62 -0.38
C HIS A 45 -4.08 11.74 -1.32
N LEU A 46 -5.13 12.48 -0.96
CA LEU A 46 -5.63 13.56 -1.81
C LEU A 46 -4.67 14.76 -1.88
N PRO A 47 -4.26 15.41 -0.76
CA PRO A 47 -3.32 16.51 -0.83
C PRO A 47 -1.93 16.11 -1.33
N LEU A 48 -1.51 14.86 -1.11
CA LEU A 48 -0.26 14.36 -1.66
C LEU A 48 -0.34 14.23 -3.18
N ALA A 49 -1.42 13.62 -3.71
CA ALA A 49 -1.61 13.48 -5.14
C ALA A 49 -1.73 14.85 -5.84
N ASP A 50 -2.45 15.79 -5.25
CA ASP A 50 -2.56 17.17 -5.73
C ASP A 50 -1.17 17.82 -5.84
N ARG A 51 -0.36 17.69 -4.80
CA ARG A 51 1.00 18.25 -4.81
C ARG A 51 1.94 17.55 -5.80
N LEU A 52 1.78 16.25 -6.00
CA LEU A 52 2.61 15.50 -6.95
C LEU A 52 2.28 15.87 -8.40
N LEU A 53 1.05 16.26 -8.72
CA LEU A 53 0.67 16.72 -10.06
C LEU A 53 1.48 17.94 -10.51
N ASP A 54 1.90 18.81 -9.59
CA ASP A 54 2.77 19.95 -9.89
C ASP A 54 4.21 19.54 -10.28
N LEU A 55 4.61 18.30 -10.01
CA LEU A 55 5.99 17.82 -10.12
C LEU A 55 6.18 16.79 -11.25
N ILE A 56 5.12 16.34 -11.89
CA ILE A 56 5.16 15.39 -13.00
C ILE A 56 4.84 16.10 -14.31
N PRO A 57 5.19 15.52 -15.48
CA PRO A 57 4.82 16.07 -16.77
C PRO A 57 3.29 16.20 -16.94
N GLU A 58 2.83 17.23 -17.65
CA GLU A 58 1.40 17.55 -17.81
C GLU A 58 0.57 16.46 -18.49
N ASP A 59 1.19 15.56 -19.22
CA ASP A 59 0.54 14.43 -19.90
C ASP A 59 0.39 13.18 -19.01
N TYR A 60 0.79 13.27 -17.73
CA TYR A 60 0.63 12.21 -16.74
C TYR A 60 -0.41 12.56 -15.67
N ASP A 61 -1.08 11.53 -15.20
CA ASP A 61 -1.98 11.58 -14.03
C ASP A 61 -1.40 10.78 -12.87
N ILE A 62 -1.88 11.07 -11.65
CA ILE A 62 -1.58 10.29 -10.45
C ILE A 62 -2.66 9.25 -10.21
N LEU A 63 -2.26 7.98 -10.14
CA LEU A 63 -3.10 6.86 -9.72
C LEU A 63 -2.67 6.40 -8.33
N VAL A 64 -3.54 6.59 -7.36
CA VAL A 64 -3.33 6.14 -5.97
C VAL A 64 -3.79 4.69 -5.81
N LEU A 65 -2.95 3.88 -5.18
CA LEU A 65 -3.23 2.48 -4.85
C LEU A 65 -3.31 2.34 -3.34
N PRO A 66 -4.51 2.32 -2.75
CA PRO A 66 -4.63 2.15 -1.32
C PRO A 66 -4.22 0.75 -0.89
N CYS A 67 -3.30 0.64 0.09
CA CYS A 67 -2.76 -0.61 0.61
C CYS A 67 -2.53 -0.47 2.12
N ALA A 68 -3.59 -0.27 2.89
CA ALA A 68 -3.49 -0.07 4.33
C ALA A 68 -4.37 -1.05 5.11
N TYR A 69 -3.89 -1.45 6.29
CA TYR A 69 -4.66 -2.20 7.26
C TYR A 69 -4.25 -1.81 8.68
N GLY A 70 -5.24 -1.38 9.49
CA GLY A 70 -4.98 -0.94 10.86
C GLY A 70 -4.71 -2.09 11.81
N GLY A 71 -3.87 -1.84 12.83
CA GLY A 71 -3.64 -2.77 13.93
C GLY A 71 -2.70 -3.93 13.61
N VAL A 72 -1.77 -3.77 12.68
CA VAL A 72 -0.79 -4.80 12.29
C VAL A 72 0.61 -4.22 12.16
N GLY A 73 1.61 -5.02 12.54
CA GLY A 73 3.03 -4.68 12.43
C GLY A 73 3.81 -5.71 11.61
N PHE A 74 5.12 -5.65 11.75
CA PHE A 74 6.06 -6.64 11.17
C PHE A 74 6.44 -7.74 12.16
N THR A 75 6.38 -7.46 13.47
CA THR A 75 6.93 -8.32 14.51
C THR A 75 5.86 -9.02 15.34
N VAL A 76 4.67 -8.45 15.43
CA VAL A 76 3.56 -9.00 16.20
C VAL A 76 2.60 -9.74 15.28
N GLY A 77 2.25 -10.97 15.63
CA GLY A 77 1.42 -11.85 14.83
C GLY A 77 2.24 -12.83 13.98
N GLU A 78 1.54 -13.57 13.15
CA GLU A 78 2.10 -14.56 12.22
C GLU A 78 2.01 -14.03 10.80
N GLN A 79 2.73 -14.65 9.88
CA GLN A 79 2.51 -14.37 8.45
C GLN A 79 1.08 -14.71 8.01
N GLY A 80 0.44 -15.64 8.72
CA GLY A 80 -0.99 -15.87 8.69
C GLY A 80 -1.59 -16.19 7.34
N SER A 81 -2.90 -16.19 7.32
CA SER A 81 -3.70 -16.33 6.10
C SER A 81 -4.97 -15.52 6.23
N TYR A 82 -5.63 -15.30 5.11
CA TYR A 82 -7.00 -14.82 5.17
C TYR A 82 -7.92 -15.90 5.73
N ASP A 83 -8.94 -15.48 6.44
CA ASP A 83 -10.03 -16.36 6.82
C ASP A 83 -10.69 -16.95 5.57
N SER A 84 -10.87 -18.26 5.52
CA SER A 84 -11.34 -18.95 4.33
C SER A 84 -12.82 -18.67 3.97
N VAL A 85 -13.59 -18.16 4.93
CA VAL A 85 -15.02 -17.88 4.74
C VAL A 85 -15.25 -16.40 4.51
N THR A 86 -14.72 -15.55 5.37
CA THR A 86 -14.94 -14.09 5.30
C THR A 86 -13.96 -13.40 4.37
N LEU A 87 -12.91 -14.07 3.94
CA LEU A 87 -11.79 -13.52 3.16
C LEU A 87 -11.18 -12.26 3.79
N ARG A 88 -11.28 -12.13 5.10
CA ARG A 88 -10.71 -11.03 5.86
C ARG A 88 -9.42 -11.48 6.52
N PRO A 89 -8.50 -10.56 6.77
CA PRO A 89 -7.38 -10.85 7.63
C PRO A 89 -7.90 -11.34 8.98
N SER A 90 -7.41 -12.47 9.45
CA SER A 90 -7.72 -12.92 10.81
C SER A 90 -7.07 -11.94 11.78
N GLN A 91 -7.88 -11.24 12.57
CA GLN A 91 -7.40 -10.23 13.51
C GLN A 91 -6.34 -10.80 14.45
N GLY A 92 -5.26 -10.03 14.64
CA GLY A 92 -4.15 -10.39 15.53
C GLY A 92 -3.21 -11.48 15.01
N ARG A 93 -3.42 -11.99 13.80
CA ARG A 93 -2.56 -13.04 13.23
C ARG A 93 -1.79 -12.62 11.99
N LEU A 94 -2.37 -11.77 11.12
CA LEU A 94 -1.66 -11.28 9.96
C LEU A 94 -0.71 -10.15 10.33
N ARG A 95 0.47 -10.17 9.74
CA ARG A 95 1.46 -9.11 9.82
C ARG A 95 1.95 -8.72 8.44
N TRP A 96 2.55 -7.56 8.32
CA TRP A 96 3.34 -7.17 7.16
C TRP A 96 4.63 -8.00 7.10
N GLY A 97 5.19 -8.07 5.92
CA GLY A 97 6.48 -8.69 5.67
C GLY A 97 6.52 -9.37 4.32
N LYS A 98 7.72 -9.66 3.88
CA LYS A 98 7.98 -10.48 2.70
C LYS A 98 7.18 -11.78 2.81
N GLU A 99 6.47 -12.14 1.72
CA GLU A 99 5.63 -13.35 1.63
C GLU A 99 4.34 -13.32 2.48
N SER A 100 4.01 -12.20 3.13
CA SER A 100 2.72 -12.09 3.81
C SER A 100 1.57 -11.93 2.79
N PRO A 101 0.33 -12.31 3.17
CA PRO A 101 -0.84 -12.08 2.32
C PRO A 101 -1.03 -10.62 1.94
N PHE A 102 -0.71 -9.68 2.83
CA PHE A 102 -0.76 -8.24 2.55
C PHE A 102 0.25 -7.82 1.50
N TYR A 103 1.47 -8.36 1.58
CA TYR A 103 2.51 -8.09 0.60
C TYR A 103 2.08 -8.56 -0.81
N PHE A 104 1.53 -9.76 -0.91
CA PHE A 104 1.02 -10.26 -2.19
C PHE A 104 -0.15 -9.45 -2.72
N ALA A 105 -1.13 -9.10 -1.87
CA ALA A 105 -2.26 -8.27 -2.28
C ALA A 105 -1.81 -6.87 -2.76
N MET A 106 -0.83 -6.26 -2.11
CA MET A 106 -0.20 -5.01 -2.55
C MET A 106 0.48 -5.18 -3.90
N ARG A 107 1.28 -6.22 -4.07
CA ARG A 107 1.95 -6.53 -5.33
C ARG A 107 0.97 -6.70 -6.48
N ASP A 108 -0.09 -7.47 -6.26
CA ASP A 108 -1.10 -7.74 -7.27
C ASP A 108 -1.83 -6.48 -7.72
N ARG A 109 -2.14 -5.56 -6.78
CA ARG A 109 -2.72 -4.24 -7.10
C ARG A 109 -1.81 -3.42 -8.00
N ILE A 110 -0.52 -3.36 -7.68
CA ILE A 110 0.46 -2.61 -8.48
C ILE A 110 0.65 -3.26 -9.86
N GLN A 111 0.79 -4.58 -9.93
CA GLN A 111 0.89 -5.30 -11.20
C GLN A 111 -0.35 -5.06 -12.08
N TYR A 112 -1.54 -5.15 -11.50
CA TYR A 112 -2.77 -4.87 -12.22
C TYR A 112 -2.74 -3.48 -12.85
N CYS A 113 -2.42 -2.45 -12.07
CA CYS A 113 -2.39 -1.08 -12.57
C CYS A 113 -1.26 -0.83 -13.59
N LEU A 114 -0.11 -1.46 -13.41
CA LEU A 114 0.96 -1.40 -14.42
C LEU A 114 0.55 -2.08 -15.74
N ASN A 115 -0.28 -3.10 -15.69
CA ASN A 115 -0.75 -3.83 -16.86
C ASN A 115 -1.91 -3.14 -17.60
N LEU A 116 -2.60 -2.18 -16.98
CA LEU A 116 -3.67 -1.42 -17.64
C LEU A 116 -3.18 -0.58 -18.82
N ASN A 117 -1.95 -0.07 -18.73
CA ASN A 117 -1.33 0.71 -19.79
C ASN A 117 0.19 0.51 -19.76
N PRO A 118 0.86 0.21 -20.90
CA PRO A 118 2.31 0.04 -20.96
C PRO A 118 3.10 1.30 -20.55
N GLU A 119 2.50 2.49 -20.63
CA GLU A 119 3.11 3.75 -20.20
C GLU A 119 3.00 4.01 -18.69
N ASN A 120 2.16 3.24 -17.96
CA ASN A 120 2.05 3.39 -16.51
C ASN A 120 3.39 3.06 -15.82
N ARG A 121 3.76 3.89 -14.86
CA ARG A 121 5.00 3.78 -14.10
C ARG A 121 4.70 3.76 -12.61
N PHE A 122 5.45 2.98 -11.87
CA PHE A 122 5.42 3.01 -10.41
C PHE A 122 6.36 4.12 -9.91
N LEU A 123 5.78 5.19 -9.39
CA LEU A 123 6.51 6.35 -8.94
C LEU A 123 7.11 6.16 -7.55
N GLY A 124 6.36 5.56 -6.64
CA GLY A 124 6.78 5.36 -5.26
C GLY A 124 5.68 4.87 -4.35
N ALA A 125 6.02 4.68 -3.09
CA ALA A 125 5.09 4.35 -2.01
C ALA A 125 5.28 5.29 -0.83
N VAL A 126 4.19 5.58 -0.12
CA VAL A 126 4.23 6.24 1.18
C VAL A 126 3.86 5.20 2.22
N TRP A 127 4.79 4.92 3.10
CA TRP A 127 4.63 3.95 4.18
C TRP A 127 4.46 4.66 5.51
N MET A 128 3.39 4.35 6.22
CA MET A 128 3.11 4.89 7.54
C MET A 128 2.63 3.75 8.44
N GLN A 129 3.54 3.17 9.19
CA GLN A 129 3.32 2.06 10.11
C GLN A 129 4.50 1.98 11.08
N GLY A 130 4.29 1.56 12.32
CA GLY A 130 5.32 1.40 13.36
C GLY A 130 4.73 1.23 14.75
N GLU A 131 3.53 1.71 14.98
CA GLU A 131 2.89 1.78 16.30
C GLU A 131 2.76 0.39 16.96
N PHE A 132 2.54 -0.64 16.15
CA PHE A 132 2.43 -2.02 16.62
C PHE A 132 3.77 -2.70 16.90
N ASP A 133 4.86 -2.09 16.45
CA ASP A 133 6.22 -2.62 16.60
C ASP A 133 7.08 -1.79 17.56
N TYR A 134 6.48 -0.86 18.33
CA TYR A 134 7.20 0.14 19.14
C TYR A 134 8.23 -0.46 20.12
N GLU A 135 8.03 -1.69 20.58
CA GLU A 135 8.98 -2.40 21.45
C GLU A 135 10.06 -3.18 20.66
N ASN A 136 9.91 -3.30 19.34
CA ASN A 136 10.71 -4.15 18.48
C ASN A 136 11.25 -3.42 17.25
N GLY A 137 11.57 -2.14 17.35
CA GLY A 137 11.94 -1.28 16.22
C GLY A 137 13.05 -1.85 15.32
N ALA A 138 14.08 -2.49 15.88
CA ALA A 138 15.13 -3.11 15.06
C ALA A 138 14.61 -4.27 14.20
N ALA A 139 13.71 -5.10 14.74
CA ALA A 139 13.11 -6.20 14.00
C ALA A 139 12.07 -5.70 12.98
N GLN A 140 11.34 -4.63 13.31
CA GLN A 140 10.44 -3.95 12.39
C GLN A 140 11.21 -3.42 11.18
N MET A 141 12.29 -2.69 11.40
CA MET A 141 13.13 -2.17 10.32
C MET A 141 13.73 -3.28 9.45
N ALA A 142 14.20 -4.36 10.06
CA ALA A 142 14.71 -5.51 9.30
C ALA A 142 13.61 -6.17 8.43
N GLY A 143 12.39 -6.28 8.96
CA GLY A 143 11.24 -6.79 8.21
C GLY A 143 10.84 -5.88 7.06
N PHE A 144 10.83 -4.58 7.30
CA PHE A 144 10.55 -3.56 6.29
C PHE A 144 11.61 -3.58 5.17
N ASP A 145 12.90 -3.57 5.53
CA ASP A 145 14.00 -3.61 4.56
C ASP A 145 13.93 -4.89 3.69
N ALA A 146 13.71 -6.06 4.30
CA ALA A 146 13.57 -7.30 3.55
C ALA A 146 12.37 -7.30 2.59
N MET A 147 11.25 -6.73 3.01
CA MET A 147 10.04 -6.60 2.17
C MET A 147 10.27 -5.64 1.00
N THR A 148 10.87 -4.49 1.25
CA THR A 148 11.11 -3.46 0.23
C THR A 148 12.17 -3.90 -0.78
N GLU A 149 13.21 -4.58 -0.34
CA GLU A 149 14.22 -5.17 -1.23
C GLU A 149 13.60 -6.20 -2.18
N ASP A 150 12.82 -7.14 -1.65
CA ASP A 150 12.11 -8.13 -2.47
C ASP A 150 11.16 -7.47 -3.47
N PHE A 151 10.41 -6.46 -3.03
CA PHE A 151 9.52 -5.68 -3.86
C PHE A 151 10.25 -5.03 -5.03
N LEU A 152 11.31 -4.30 -4.77
CA LEU A 152 12.07 -3.59 -5.79
C LEU A 152 12.72 -4.57 -6.79
N ASN A 153 13.26 -5.67 -6.30
CA ASN A 153 13.85 -6.72 -7.16
C ASN A 153 12.79 -7.37 -8.06
N PHE A 154 11.62 -7.67 -7.50
CA PHE A 154 10.52 -8.23 -8.26
C PHE A 154 10.07 -7.28 -9.39
N PHE A 155 9.76 -6.02 -9.06
CA PHE A 155 9.24 -5.07 -10.02
C PHE A 155 10.28 -4.61 -11.05
N ALA A 156 11.54 -4.45 -10.65
CA ALA A 156 12.62 -4.13 -11.59
C ALA A 156 12.81 -5.22 -12.65
N LYS A 157 12.60 -6.48 -12.28
CA LYS A 157 12.66 -7.61 -13.19
C LYS A 157 11.41 -7.73 -14.07
N ALA A 158 10.23 -7.59 -13.47
CA ALA A 158 8.96 -7.77 -14.17
C ALA A 158 8.60 -6.58 -15.08
N TYR A 159 9.01 -5.37 -14.69
CA TYR A 159 8.68 -4.11 -15.38
C TYR A 159 9.92 -3.22 -15.56
N PRO A 160 10.88 -3.66 -16.39
CA PRO A 160 12.14 -2.92 -16.58
C PRO A 160 11.88 -1.50 -17.11
N GLY A 161 12.50 -0.50 -16.46
CA GLY A 161 12.37 0.91 -16.81
C GLY A 161 11.05 1.58 -16.39
N ARG A 162 10.13 0.84 -15.78
CA ARG A 162 8.82 1.36 -15.34
C ARG A 162 8.70 1.55 -13.83
N VAL A 163 9.76 1.24 -13.09
CA VAL A 163 9.81 1.39 -11.63
C VAL A 163 10.89 2.41 -11.32
N TYR A 164 10.51 3.51 -10.69
CA TYR A 164 11.46 4.52 -10.25
C TYR A 164 12.22 4.01 -9.02
N LYS A 165 13.54 4.04 -9.07
CA LYS A 165 14.39 3.56 -7.97
C LYS A 165 14.88 4.68 -7.06
N GLY A 166 14.78 5.95 -7.48
CA GLY A 166 15.35 7.07 -6.74
C GLY A 166 16.88 7.02 -6.67
N ASP A 167 17.46 8.01 -5.99
CA ASP A 167 18.92 8.16 -5.80
C ASP A 167 19.40 7.59 -4.46
N TRP A 168 18.58 6.81 -3.77
CA TRP A 168 18.87 6.30 -2.43
C TRP A 168 18.73 4.78 -2.36
N ASN A 169 19.43 4.19 -1.40
CA ASN A 169 19.56 2.74 -1.26
C ASN A 169 18.22 2.00 -1.09
N ARG A 170 17.17 2.69 -0.66
CA ARG A 170 15.82 2.12 -0.48
C ARG A 170 14.90 2.35 -1.67
N GLY A 171 15.40 2.92 -2.75
CA GLY A 171 14.61 3.14 -3.97
C GLY A 171 13.44 4.08 -3.75
N VAL A 172 12.24 3.62 -4.07
CA VAL A 172 11.00 4.41 -4.04
C VAL A 172 10.27 4.37 -2.68
N TRP A 173 10.83 3.73 -1.68
CA TRP A 173 10.20 3.62 -0.38
C TRP A 173 10.61 4.75 0.55
N TYR A 174 9.61 5.35 1.19
CA TYR A 174 9.77 6.32 2.25
C TYR A 174 9.14 5.75 3.51
N ASP A 175 9.94 5.52 4.53
CA ASP A 175 9.42 5.25 5.85
C ASP A 175 8.99 6.57 6.49
N VAL A 176 7.71 6.76 6.68
CA VAL A 176 7.14 7.96 7.30
C VAL A 176 6.86 7.81 8.79
N GLU A 177 7.33 6.75 9.41
CA GLU A 177 7.28 6.61 10.87
C GLU A 177 7.90 7.83 11.55
N THR A 178 8.99 8.33 11.01
CA THR A 178 9.61 9.59 11.42
C THR A 178 8.68 10.80 11.29
N VAL A 179 7.72 10.77 10.39
CA VAL A 179 6.76 11.87 10.19
C VAL A 179 5.62 11.79 11.21
N ALA A 180 5.19 10.59 11.59
CA ALA A 180 4.22 10.40 12.67
C ALA A 180 4.77 10.95 14.00
N TYR A 181 6.05 10.76 14.27
CA TYR A 181 6.75 11.36 15.41
C TYR A 181 6.78 12.90 15.37
N TRP A 182 6.86 13.48 14.19
CA TRP A 182 6.87 14.93 13.98
C TRP A 182 5.53 15.60 14.24
N TYR A 183 4.43 14.89 14.06
CA TYR A 183 3.08 15.43 14.28
C TYR A 183 2.53 15.20 15.71
N GLY A 184 3.37 14.73 16.61
CA GLY A 184 2.95 14.56 18.01
C GLY A 184 1.81 13.57 18.21
N VAL A 185 1.67 12.61 17.33
CA VAL A 185 0.79 11.46 17.47
C VAL A 185 1.62 10.34 18.07
N GLY A 186 2.05 10.54 19.28
CA GLY A 186 2.65 9.54 20.14
C GLY A 186 1.63 9.08 21.16
#